data_99c8d7117b112d4cdc5d18e4b3bc04a5
#
_entry.id   99c8d7117b112d4cdc5d18e4b3bc04a5
#
_cell.length_a   1.000
_cell.length_b   1.000
_cell.length_c   1.000
_cell.angle_alpha   90.00
_cell.angle_beta   90.00
_cell.angle_gamma   90.00
#
_symmetry.space_group_name_H-M   'P 1'
#
loop_
_entity.id
_entity.type
_entity.pdbx_description
1 polymer ?
#
loop_
_entity_poly.entity_id
_entity_poly.type
_entity_poly.pdbx_seq_one_letter_code
_entity_poly.pdbx_strand_id
1 'polypeptide(L)'
;ASDVYKRQVLNEEPSMWTIATFQNSTTTGYDPYGALYAGIQRANLVIKNIDKIPAAGISEEDRSMIKGEALFLRGFQYFLLVHNYKEVPLRLIPSNEDESNKPAAKEEQIWKQAEDDLKNAINSNIPVTRSGDEKGRIEKGAAIAMLGKVYLYQHKYPEAKAQLELLTKAPYYPGRYDLIENFAENFTTANENNKESVFELQYSSDGELTWGNESGINLGNSLPTFVGPVAAGGWAKLMPSSFAVGQFVQEERPAGSDTKYDKRMYASLFFNPEAMGDVVKNEKWYGGSRSMEQLWDGNSGKMSGGAPSYSQGDGKFLLKKYTCLLYTSPSPRDVEES
;
A
#
# COMPACT_ATOMS: atom_id res chain seq x y z
N ALA A 1 20.85 6.47 -14.81
CA ALA A 1 19.73 5.80 -14.12
C ALA A 1 19.53 4.36 -14.59
N SER A 2 19.95 4.03 -15.83
CA SER A 2 19.69 2.71 -16.41
C SER A 2 20.57 1.58 -15.88
N ASP A 3 21.71 1.87 -15.27
CA ASP A 3 22.71 0.84 -14.98
C ASP A 3 22.53 0.14 -13.63
N VAL A 4 21.86 0.78 -12.68
CA VAL A 4 21.61 0.20 -11.35
C VAL A 4 20.51 -0.86 -11.39
N TYR A 5 19.54 -0.72 -12.26
CA TYR A 5 18.41 -1.66 -12.39
C TYR A 5 18.68 -2.87 -13.29
N LYS A 6 19.64 -2.78 -14.21
CA LYS A 6 19.80 -3.76 -15.29
C LYS A 6 20.22 -5.15 -14.85
N ARG A 7 20.92 -5.34 -13.73
CA ARG A 7 21.47 -6.65 -13.36
C ARG A 7 20.61 -7.45 -12.40
N GLN A 8 19.89 -6.79 -11.53
CA GLN A 8 19.22 -7.45 -10.41
C GLN A 8 17.85 -8.04 -10.79
N VAL A 9 17.15 -7.34 -11.68
CA VAL A 9 15.77 -7.69 -12.05
C VAL A 9 15.72 -8.68 -13.21
N LEU A 10 16.75 -8.73 -14.05
CA LEU A 10 16.76 -9.51 -15.30
C LEU A 10 16.64 -11.02 -15.11
N ASN A 11 17.22 -11.57 -14.04
CA ASN A 11 17.32 -13.02 -13.89
C ASN A 11 16.31 -13.62 -12.91
N GLU A 12 15.79 -12.84 -11.97
CA GLU A 12 14.94 -13.35 -10.91
C GLU A 12 13.52 -12.79 -10.92
N GLU A 13 13.36 -11.55 -11.43
CA GLU A 13 12.06 -10.87 -11.50
C GLU A 13 11.89 -10.19 -12.87
N PRO A 14 11.79 -10.97 -13.95
CA PRO A 14 11.69 -10.43 -15.32
C PRO A 14 10.55 -9.42 -15.49
N SER A 15 9.44 -9.66 -14.78
CA SER A 15 8.26 -8.78 -14.81
C SER A 15 8.54 -7.39 -14.25
N MET A 16 9.29 -7.29 -13.15
CA MET A 16 9.67 -5.99 -12.58
C MET A 16 10.62 -5.23 -13.49
N TRP A 17 11.51 -5.94 -14.18
CA TRP A 17 12.41 -5.31 -15.14
C TRP A 17 11.64 -4.72 -16.33
N THR A 18 10.66 -5.45 -16.87
CA THR A 18 9.82 -4.96 -17.97
C THR A 18 9.00 -3.74 -17.56
N ILE A 19 8.47 -3.71 -16.32
CA ILE A 19 7.80 -2.53 -15.75
C ILE A 19 8.78 -1.36 -15.64
N ALA A 20 9.96 -1.58 -15.06
CA ALA A 20 10.96 -0.53 -14.84
C ALA A 20 11.53 0.05 -16.15
N THR A 21 11.52 -0.73 -17.22
CA THR A 21 11.99 -0.30 -18.56
C THR A 21 10.86 0.11 -19.50
N PHE A 22 9.61 0.17 -19.01
CA PHE A 22 8.42 0.46 -19.81
C PHE A 22 8.22 -0.51 -20.99
N GLN A 23 8.65 -1.75 -20.85
CA GLN A 23 8.53 -2.81 -21.86
C GLN A 23 7.46 -3.85 -21.48
N ASN A 24 6.36 -3.40 -20.92
CA ASN A 24 5.28 -4.27 -20.50
C ASN A 24 4.69 -5.05 -21.67
N SER A 25 4.42 -6.33 -21.42
CA SER A 25 3.77 -7.24 -22.37
C SER A 25 2.67 -8.02 -21.65
N THR A 26 1.87 -8.74 -22.43
CA THR A 26 0.82 -9.63 -21.92
C THR A 26 1.34 -10.77 -21.02
N THR A 27 2.65 -10.99 -21.00
CA THR A 27 3.31 -12.01 -20.17
C THR A 27 3.98 -11.44 -18.92
N THR A 28 3.77 -10.17 -18.63
CA THR A 28 4.32 -9.53 -17.42
C THR A 28 3.65 -10.13 -16.18
N GLY A 29 4.42 -10.80 -15.32
CA GLY A 29 3.92 -11.69 -14.27
C GLY A 29 3.23 -11.04 -13.06
N TYR A 30 3.26 -9.71 -12.91
CA TYR A 30 2.57 -8.99 -11.84
C TYR A 30 1.33 -8.29 -12.37
N ASP A 31 0.35 -9.07 -12.77
CA ASP A 31 -0.93 -8.55 -13.26
C ASP A 31 -2.02 -8.68 -12.19
N PRO A 32 -2.48 -7.59 -11.57
CA PRO A 32 -3.55 -7.61 -10.58
C PRO A 32 -4.95 -7.79 -11.21
N TYR A 33 -5.07 -7.85 -12.52
CA TYR A 33 -6.34 -7.86 -13.24
C TYR A 33 -7.30 -8.95 -12.73
N GLY A 34 -6.83 -10.18 -12.66
CA GLY A 34 -7.63 -11.31 -12.17
C GLY A 34 -8.06 -11.15 -10.71
N ALA A 35 -7.14 -10.67 -9.85
CA ALA A 35 -7.43 -10.43 -8.43
C ALA A 35 -8.49 -9.32 -8.23
N LEU A 36 -8.41 -8.25 -9.02
CA LEU A 36 -9.39 -7.16 -8.98
C LEU A 36 -10.79 -7.65 -9.39
N TYR A 37 -10.88 -8.47 -10.46
CA TYR A 37 -12.17 -9.06 -10.85
C TYR A 37 -12.69 -10.09 -9.85
N ALA A 38 -11.83 -10.85 -9.18
CA ALA A 38 -12.25 -11.75 -8.10
C ALA A 38 -12.89 -10.97 -6.95
N GLY A 39 -12.33 -9.81 -6.61
CA GLY A 39 -12.94 -8.92 -5.63
C GLY A 39 -14.26 -8.31 -6.09
N ILE A 40 -14.36 -7.84 -7.34
CA ILE A 40 -15.61 -7.36 -7.95
C ILE A 40 -16.69 -8.45 -7.89
N GLN A 41 -16.33 -9.70 -8.20
CA GLN A 41 -17.25 -10.84 -8.12
C GLN A 41 -17.78 -11.04 -6.70
N ARG A 42 -16.92 -10.97 -5.68
CA ARG A 42 -17.33 -11.08 -4.26
C ARG A 42 -18.26 -9.93 -3.86
N ALA A 43 -17.94 -8.70 -4.26
CA ALA A 43 -18.79 -7.55 -4.02
C ALA A 43 -20.17 -7.68 -4.70
N ASN A 44 -20.19 -8.14 -5.95
CA ASN A 44 -21.44 -8.38 -6.67
C ASN A 44 -22.32 -9.44 -6.00
N LEU A 45 -21.71 -10.50 -5.42
CA LEU A 45 -22.45 -11.52 -4.67
C LEU A 45 -23.11 -10.92 -3.43
N VAL A 46 -22.43 -10.07 -2.69
CA VAL A 46 -23.00 -9.37 -1.53
C VAL A 46 -24.15 -8.46 -1.98
N ILE A 47 -23.89 -7.57 -2.94
CA ILE A 47 -24.87 -6.58 -3.43
C ILE A 47 -26.14 -7.27 -3.95
N LYS A 48 -26.02 -8.40 -4.67
CA LYS A 48 -27.15 -9.14 -5.21
C LYS A 48 -27.98 -9.86 -4.16
N ASN A 49 -27.34 -10.33 -3.08
CA ASN A 49 -27.99 -11.26 -2.15
C ASN A 49 -28.37 -10.62 -0.81
N ILE A 50 -27.77 -9.50 -0.42
CA ILE A 50 -28.00 -8.89 0.88
C ILE A 50 -29.46 -8.52 1.09
N ASP A 51 -30.16 -8.04 0.03
CA ASP A 51 -31.55 -7.64 0.08
C ASP A 51 -32.52 -8.85 0.15
N LYS A 52 -32.02 -10.08 -0.06
CA LYS A 52 -32.81 -11.32 0.04
C LYS A 52 -32.81 -11.92 1.44
N ILE A 53 -31.94 -11.46 2.32
CA ILE A 53 -31.90 -11.93 3.71
C ILE A 53 -33.18 -11.43 4.41
N PRO A 54 -33.99 -12.31 5.04
CA PRO A 54 -35.17 -11.87 5.75
C PRO A 54 -34.86 -10.85 6.85
N ALA A 55 -35.81 -9.94 7.13
CA ALA A 55 -35.65 -8.92 8.16
C ALA A 55 -35.41 -9.50 9.59
N ALA A 56 -35.85 -10.73 9.83
CA ALA A 56 -35.49 -11.44 11.08
C ALA A 56 -34.04 -11.84 11.18
N GLY A 57 -33.29 -11.86 10.07
CA GLY A 57 -31.89 -12.30 10.03
C GLY A 57 -30.87 -11.16 10.02
N ILE A 58 -31.28 -9.94 9.72
CA ILE A 58 -30.40 -8.76 9.66
C ILE A 58 -31.20 -7.47 9.80
N SER A 59 -30.66 -6.49 10.55
CA SER A 59 -31.27 -5.16 10.63
C SER A 59 -31.13 -4.39 9.30
N GLU A 60 -32.02 -3.44 9.04
CA GLU A 60 -31.91 -2.57 7.86
C GLU A 60 -30.67 -1.68 7.92
N GLU A 61 -30.22 -1.32 9.11
CA GLU A 61 -28.97 -0.57 9.34
C GLU A 61 -27.77 -1.39 8.91
N ASP A 62 -27.64 -2.63 9.40
CA ASP A 62 -26.57 -3.55 9.03
C ASP A 62 -26.60 -3.91 7.56
N ARG A 63 -27.80 -4.13 7.01
CA ARG A 63 -28.02 -4.38 5.58
C ARG A 63 -27.43 -3.25 4.73
N SER A 64 -27.80 -2.02 5.06
CA SER A 64 -27.34 -0.82 4.38
C SER A 64 -25.82 -0.64 4.54
N MET A 65 -25.29 -0.89 5.74
CA MET A 65 -23.85 -0.83 6.04
C MET A 65 -23.06 -1.85 5.20
N ILE A 66 -23.44 -3.12 5.25
CA ILE A 66 -22.74 -4.20 4.53
C ILE A 66 -22.82 -3.98 3.01
N LYS A 67 -23.96 -3.55 2.52
CA LYS A 67 -24.11 -3.20 1.10
C LYS A 67 -23.20 -2.03 0.71
N GLY A 68 -23.10 -1.03 1.57
CA GLY A 68 -22.21 0.12 1.39
C GLY A 68 -20.73 -0.29 1.33
N GLU A 69 -20.30 -1.19 2.21
CA GLU A 69 -18.92 -1.71 2.18
C GLU A 69 -18.62 -2.48 0.88
N ALA A 70 -19.58 -3.30 0.41
CA ALA A 70 -19.44 -4.01 -0.85
C ALA A 70 -19.37 -3.05 -2.06
N LEU A 71 -20.15 -1.98 -2.04
CA LEU A 71 -20.11 -0.92 -3.05
C LEU A 71 -18.78 -0.17 -3.02
N PHE A 72 -18.27 0.20 -1.84
CA PHE A 72 -16.95 0.79 -1.72
C PHE A 72 -15.87 -0.10 -2.35
N LEU A 73 -15.83 -1.38 -1.99
CA LEU A 73 -14.84 -2.32 -2.51
C LEU A 73 -14.95 -2.46 -4.03
N ARG A 74 -16.14 -2.52 -4.59
CA ARG A 74 -16.34 -2.60 -6.03
C ARG A 74 -15.89 -1.31 -6.73
N GLY A 75 -16.25 -0.16 -6.23
CA GLY A 75 -15.84 1.14 -6.76
C GLY A 75 -14.32 1.33 -6.69
N PHE A 76 -13.69 0.94 -5.60
CA PHE A 76 -12.22 0.94 -5.44
C PHE A 76 -11.52 0.06 -6.48
N GLN A 77 -12.04 -1.14 -6.73
CA GLN A 77 -11.45 -2.06 -7.71
C GLN A 77 -11.64 -1.56 -9.15
N TYR A 78 -12.80 -0.96 -9.48
CA TYR A 78 -12.99 -0.32 -10.78
C TYR A 78 -12.10 0.90 -10.96
N PHE A 79 -11.83 1.68 -9.91
CA PHE A 79 -10.83 2.73 -9.97
C PHE A 79 -9.44 2.17 -10.35
N LEU A 80 -9.00 1.09 -9.71
CA LEU A 80 -7.72 0.46 -10.02
C LEU A 80 -7.70 -0.11 -11.45
N LEU A 81 -8.78 -0.72 -11.90
CA LEU A 81 -8.90 -1.25 -13.26
C LEU A 81 -8.82 -0.13 -14.30
N VAL A 82 -9.63 0.92 -14.17
CA VAL A 82 -9.64 2.00 -15.17
C VAL A 82 -8.34 2.78 -15.18
N HIS A 83 -7.71 2.96 -14.02
CA HIS A 83 -6.42 3.63 -13.93
C HIS A 83 -5.31 2.86 -14.67
N ASN A 84 -5.28 1.53 -14.54
CA ASN A 84 -4.21 0.71 -15.10
C ASN A 84 -4.49 0.23 -16.54
N TYR A 85 -5.75 -0.08 -16.88
CA TYR A 85 -6.12 -0.76 -18.11
C TYR A 85 -7.07 0.03 -19.01
N LYS A 86 -7.58 1.16 -18.56
CA LYS A 86 -8.52 2.02 -19.29
C LYS A 86 -9.86 1.33 -19.57
N GLU A 87 -10.02 0.73 -20.75
CA GLU A 87 -11.24 0.03 -21.16
C GLU A 87 -11.20 -1.42 -20.69
N VAL A 88 -12.14 -1.81 -19.85
CA VAL A 88 -12.27 -3.17 -19.29
C VAL A 88 -13.73 -3.60 -19.23
N PRO A 89 -14.05 -4.91 -19.18
CA PRO A 89 -15.43 -5.37 -19.03
C PRO A 89 -16.09 -4.84 -17.75
N LEU A 90 -17.25 -4.21 -17.89
CA LEU A 90 -18.03 -3.70 -16.74
C LEU A 90 -18.98 -4.78 -16.23
N ARG A 91 -18.57 -5.53 -15.21
CA ARG A 91 -19.31 -6.65 -14.60
C ARG A 91 -19.99 -6.19 -13.33
N LEU A 92 -21.33 -6.07 -13.35
CA LEU A 92 -22.12 -5.53 -12.24
C LEU A 92 -23.00 -6.57 -11.54
N ILE A 93 -23.00 -7.78 -12.06
CA ILE A 93 -23.70 -8.94 -11.48
C ILE A 93 -22.71 -10.07 -11.25
N PRO A 94 -23.01 -11.03 -10.37
CA PRO A 94 -22.19 -12.21 -10.22
C PRO A 94 -21.99 -12.94 -11.55
N SER A 95 -20.77 -13.43 -11.77
CA SER A 95 -20.39 -14.09 -13.02
C SER A 95 -21.29 -15.28 -13.35
N ASN A 96 -21.69 -15.32 -14.59
CA ASN A 96 -22.33 -16.43 -15.28
C ASN A 96 -21.70 -16.53 -16.68
N GLU A 97 -22.19 -17.42 -17.54
CA GLU A 97 -21.65 -17.59 -18.89
C GLU A 97 -21.74 -16.29 -19.72
N ASP A 98 -22.82 -15.52 -19.59
CA ASP A 98 -23.02 -14.25 -20.31
C ASP A 98 -22.01 -13.18 -19.89
N GLU A 99 -21.64 -13.13 -18.60
CA GLU A 99 -20.65 -12.17 -18.08
C GLU A 99 -19.21 -12.55 -18.45
N SER A 100 -18.93 -13.84 -18.75
CA SER A 100 -17.59 -14.31 -19.07
C SER A 100 -17.04 -13.70 -20.35
N ASN A 101 -17.89 -13.48 -21.35
CA ASN A 101 -17.52 -12.95 -22.66
C ASN A 101 -17.91 -11.48 -22.88
N LYS A 102 -18.14 -10.74 -21.81
CA LYS A 102 -18.55 -9.33 -21.89
C LYS A 102 -17.44 -8.48 -22.52
N PRO A 103 -17.77 -7.66 -23.54
CA PRO A 103 -16.80 -6.77 -24.15
C PRO A 103 -16.32 -5.68 -23.17
N ALA A 104 -15.17 -5.09 -23.47
CA ALA A 104 -14.69 -3.93 -22.74
C ALA A 104 -15.68 -2.77 -22.85
N ALA A 105 -15.95 -2.12 -21.75
CA ALA A 105 -16.71 -0.89 -21.67
C ALA A 105 -15.78 0.31 -21.90
N LYS A 106 -16.34 1.45 -22.31
CA LYS A 106 -15.60 2.69 -22.46
C LYS A 106 -15.09 3.21 -21.12
N GLU A 107 -13.93 3.86 -21.13
CA GLU A 107 -13.27 4.41 -19.94
C GLU A 107 -14.23 5.26 -19.10
N GLU A 108 -15.04 6.11 -19.73
CA GLU A 108 -16.01 6.99 -19.05
C GLU A 108 -17.09 6.22 -18.30
N GLN A 109 -17.50 5.06 -18.81
CA GLN A 109 -18.52 4.22 -18.17
C GLN A 109 -17.96 3.59 -16.89
N ILE A 110 -16.69 3.24 -16.88
CA ILE A 110 -16.02 2.63 -15.73
C ILE A 110 -15.77 3.69 -14.66
N TRP A 111 -15.29 4.88 -15.05
CA TRP A 111 -15.20 6.02 -14.13
C TRP A 111 -16.53 6.34 -13.48
N LYS A 112 -17.59 6.39 -14.29
CA LYS A 112 -18.94 6.64 -13.78
C LYS A 112 -19.38 5.57 -12.80
N GLN A 113 -19.11 4.30 -13.05
CA GLN A 113 -19.48 3.22 -12.15
C GLN A 113 -18.73 3.33 -10.81
N ALA A 114 -17.42 3.64 -10.86
CA ALA A 114 -16.63 3.86 -9.65
C ALA A 114 -17.20 5.03 -8.82
N GLU A 115 -17.57 6.15 -9.47
CA GLU A 115 -18.22 7.27 -8.80
C GLU A 115 -19.57 6.88 -8.17
N ASP A 116 -20.43 6.19 -8.92
CA ASP A 116 -21.76 5.82 -8.47
C ASP A 116 -21.69 4.86 -7.27
N ASP A 117 -20.79 3.89 -7.32
CA ASP A 117 -20.57 2.95 -6.22
C ASP A 117 -20.08 3.67 -4.95
N LEU A 118 -19.11 4.58 -5.09
CA LEU A 118 -18.58 5.33 -3.95
C LEU A 118 -19.59 6.33 -3.38
N LYS A 119 -20.38 7.00 -4.21
CA LYS A 119 -21.50 7.86 -3.76
C LYS A 119 -22.52 7.07 -2.97
N ASN A 120 -22.90 5.90 -3.47
CA ASN A 120 -23.86 5.02 -2.77
C ASN A 120 -23.26 4.48 -1.46
N ALA A 121 -21.96 4.18 -1.41
CA ALA A 121 -21.28 3.81 -0.18
C ALA A 121 -21.32 4.96 0.86
N ILE A 122 -21.05 6.20 0.46
CA ILE A 122 -21.13 7.38 1.35
C ILE A 122 -22.54 7.57 1.89
N ASN A 123 -23.57 7.34 1.07
CA ASN A 123 -24.98 7.50 1.44
C ASN A 123 -25.53 6.33 2.27
N SER A 124 -24.79 5.24 2.41
CA SER A 124 -25.17 4.09 3.23
C SER A 124 -24.88 4.32 4.72
N ASN A 125 -25.24 3.35 5.54
CA ASN A 125 -25.02 3.39 6.98
C ASN A 125 -23.59 2.98 7.39
N ILE A 126 -22.59 3.06 6.49
CA ILE A 126 -21.19 2.92 6.90
C ILE A 126 -20.90 3.93 8.02
N PRO A 127 -20.37 3.48 9.18
CA PRO A 127 -20.13 4.37 10.30
C PRO A 127 -19.02 5.38 10.00
N VAL A 128 -19.07 6.51 10.69
CA VAL A 128 -18.05 7.56 10.59
C VAL A 128 -16.72 7.11 11.20
N THR A 129 -16.79 6.33 12.29
CA THR A 129 -15.61 5.78 12.97
C THR A 129 -15.89 4.34 13.39
N ARG A 130 -14.83 3.53 13.48
CA ARG A 130 -14.88 2.16 13.99
C ARG A 130 -13.89 1.98 15.13
N SER A 131 -14.18 1.04 16.02
CA SER A 131 -13.34 0.72 17.19
C SER A 131 -13.38 -0.76 17.50
N GLY A 132 -12.48 -1.22 18.40
CA GLY A 132 -12.39 -2.62 18.79
C GLY A 132 -12.11 -3.53 17.59
N ASP A 133 -12.81 -4.64 17.52
CA ASP A 133 -12.68 -5.67 16.48
C ASP A 133 -13.14 -5.22 15.09
N GLU A 134 -13.81 -4.07 15.00
CA GLU A 134 -14.24 -3.47 13.74
C GLU A 134 -13.16 -2.58 13.08
N LYS A 135 -12.03 -2.35 13.74
CA LYS A 135 -10.90 -1.61 13.15
C LYS A 135 -10.43 -2.28 11.85
N GLY A 136 -10.08 -1.48 10.87
CA GLY A 136 -9.68 -1.96 9.54
C GLY A 136 -10.83 -2.19 8.57
N ARG A 137 -12.08 -2.27 9.05
CA ARG A 137 -13.25 -2.20 8.17
C ARG A 137 -13.46 -0.76 7.67
N ILE A 138 -14.20 -0.65 6.59
CA ILE A 138 -14.40 0.63 5.88
C ILE A 138 -15.17 1.62 6.76
N GLU A 139 -14.57 2.79 6.98
CA GLU A 139 -15.23 3.97 7.54
C GLU A 139 -15.76 4.87 6.40
N LYS A 140 -16.74 5.70 6.69
CA LYS A 140 -17.28 6.65 5.72
C LYS A 140 -16.21 7.56 5.12
N GLY A 141 -15.21 7.94 5.91
CA GLY A 141 -14.06 8.73 5.45
C GLY A 141 -13.26 8.08 4.32
N ALA A 142 -13.14 6.75 4.34
CA ALA A 142 -12.48 6.01 3.25
C ALA A 142 -13.23 6.19 1.92
N ALA A 143 -14.57 6.10 1.94
CA ALA A 143 -15.39 6.28 0.75
C ALA A 143 -15.34 7.73 0.24
N ILE A 144 -15.35 8.72 1.14
CA ILE A 144 -15.20 10.14 0.81
C ILE A 144 -13.83 10.42 0.17
N ALA A 145 -12.74 9.94 0.79
CA ALA A 145 -11.40 10.12 0.28
C ALA A 145 -11.21 9.47 -1.10
N MET A 146 -11.75 8.25 -1.26
CA MET A 146 -11.65 7.52 -2.50
C MET A 146 -12.42 8.19 -3.63
N LEU A 147 -13.63 8.73 -3.36
CA LEU A 147 -14.38 9.51 -4.34
C LEU A 147 -13.64 10.80 -4.74
N GLY A 148 -13.05 11.49 -3.77
CA GLY A 148 -12.18 12.65 -4.04
C GLY A 148 -11.00 12.29 -4.94
N LYS A 149 -10.37 11.14 -4.72
CA LYS A 149 -9.29 10.63 -5.57
C LYS A 149 -9.79 10.26 -6.97
N VAL A 150 -10.95 9.64 -7.10
CA VAL A 150 -11.58 9.33 -8.40
C VAL A 150 -11.82 10.61 -9.19
N TYR A 151 -12.33 11.67 -8.57
CA TYR A 151 -12.49 12.96 -9.22
C TYR A 151 -11.15 13.60 -9.62
N LEU A 152 -10.14 13.54 -8.75
CA LEU A 152 -8.81 14.07 -9.02
C LEU A 152 -8.19 13.45 -10.28
N TYR A 153 -8.30 12.12 -10.43
CA TYR A 153 -7.77 11.39 -11.57
C TYR A 153 -8.52 11.65 -12.89
N GLN A 154 -9.76 12.12 -12.79
CA GLN A 154 -10.54 12.60 -13.93
C GLN A 154 -10.38 14.11 -14.20
N HIS A 155 -9.48 14.79 -13.49
CA HIS A 155 -9.29 16.25 -13.55
C HIS A 155 -10.54 17.07 -13.17
N LYS A 156 -11.49 16.47 -12.43
CA LYS A 156 -12.66 17.14 -11.86
C LYS A 156 -12.25 17.82 -10.54
N TYR A 157 -11.40 18.85 -10.64
CA TYR A 157 -10.77 19.47 -9.47
C TYR A 157 -11.74 20.15 -8.49
N PRO A 158 -12.79 20.86 -8.94
CA PRO A 158 -13.79 21.42 -8.02
C PRO A 158 -14.49 20.35 -7.20
N GLU A 159 -14.92 19.26 -7.83
CA GLU A 159 -15.58 18.13 -7.19
C GLU A 159 -14.63 17.39 -6.24
N ALA A 160 -13.39 17.18 -6.66
CA ALA A 160 -12.35 16.57 -5.81
C ALA A 160 -12.13 17.40 -4.55
N LYS A 161 -11.99 18.73 -4.68
CA LYS A 161 -11.82 19.65 -3.55
C LYS A 161 -13.01 19.59 -2.61
N ALA A 162 -14.22 19.74 -3.14
CA ALA A 162 -15.43 19.70 -2.33
C ALA A 162 -15.59 18.39 -1.55
N GLN A 163 -15.23 17.27 -2.19
CA GLN A 163 -15.30 15.95 -1.56
C GLN A 163 -14.24 15.77 -0.47
N LEU A 164 -12.99 16.16 -0.74
CA LEU A 164 -11.89 16.01 0.22
C LEU A 164 -12.01 16.95 1.42
N GLU A 165 -12.61 18.13 1.26
CA GLU A 165 -12.88 19.05 2.37
C GLU A 165 -13.80 18.44 3.43
N LEU A 166 -14.65 17.45 3.08
CA LEU A 166 -15.49 16.75 4.04
C LEU A 166 -14.70 15.92 5.06
N LEU A 167 -13.43 15.61 4.78
CA LEU A 167 -12.56 14.87 5.70
C LEU A 167 -12.03 15.73 6.85
N THR A 168 -11.96 17.04 6.65
CA THR A 168 -11.36 17.97 7.62
C THR A 168 -12.36 18.97 8.18
N LYS A 169 -13.57 19.06 7.59
CA LYS A 169 -14.62 20.01 7.99
C LYS A 169 -15.88 19.29 8.48
N ALA A 170 -16.69 20.04 9.23
CA ALA A 170 -18.04 19.58 9.55
C ALA A 170 -18.83 19.25 8.25
N PRO A 171 -19.78 18.31 8.28
CA PRO A 171 -20.34 17.68 9.48
C PRO A 171 -19.66 16.38 9.94
N TYR A 172 -18.77 15.79 9.15
CA TYR A 172 -18.33 14.41 9.42
C TYR A 172 -17.11 14.32 10.34
N TYR A 173 -16.00 15.07 10.05
CA TYR A 173 -14.70 14.75 10.62
C TYR A 173 -13.92 15.95 11.19
N PRO A 174 -14.54 16.87 11.98
CA PRO A 174 -13.78 17.94 12.58
C PRO A 174 -12.72 17.38 13.55
N GLY A 175 -11.43 17.49 13.16
CA GLY A 175 -10.31 17.04 13.99
C GLY A 175 -10.02 15.52 14.00
N ARG A 176 -10.69 14.72 13.18
CA ARG A 176 -10.41 13.27 13.07
C ARG A 176 -9.19 12.99 12.20
N TYR A 177 -9.09 13.65 11.06
CA TYR A 177 -7.97 13.50 10.13
C TYR A 177 -7.09 14.74 10.17
N ASP A 178 -5.78 14.50 10.31
CA ASP A 178 -4.76 15.53 10.32
C ASP A 178 -3.39 14.91 10.03
N LEU A 179 -2.39 15.69 9.70
CA LEU A 179 -1.02 15.22 9.57
C LEU A 179 -0.45 14.87 10.94
N ILE A 180 0.35 13.80 11.02
CA ILE A 180 1.15 13.54 12.21
C ILE A 180 2.42 14.38 12.18
N GLU A 181 2.92 14.74 13.35
CA GLU A 181 4.07 15.63 13.48
C GLU A 181 5.35 14.99 12.97
N ASN A 182 5.56 13.72 13.31
CA ASN A 182 6.72 12.95 12.87
C ASN A 182 6.36 12.02 11.73
N PHE A 183 6.74 12.37 10.51
CA PHE A 183 6.48 11.59 9.30
C PHE A 183 6.88 10.10 9.42
N ALA A 184 7.97 9.79 10.14
CA ALA A 184 8.45 8.41 10.28
C ALA A 184 7.44 7.50 11.02
N GLU A 185 6.63 8.07 11.91
CA GLU A 185 5.64 7.33 12.70
C GLU A 185 4.52 6.71 11.85
N ASN A 186 4.27 7.23 10.65
CA ASN A 186 3.33 6.61 9.69
C ASN A 186 3.74 5.18 9.27
N PHE A 187 4.97 4.79 9.54
CA PHE A 187 5.54 3.51 9.11
C PHE A 187 5.94 2.61 10.28
N THR A 188 5.33 2.82 11.44
CA THR A 188 5.55 2.01 12.64
C THR A 188 4.27 1.30 13.05
N THR A 189 4.39 0.07 13.57
CA THR A 189 3.23 -0.70 14.08
C THR A 189 2.59 -0.06 15.31
N ALA A 190 3.35 0.74 16.07
CA ALA A 190 2.83 1.46 17.23
C ALA A 190 1.81 2.55 16.86
N ASN A 191 1.85 3.04 15.62
CA ASN A 191 1.00 4.14 15.15
C ASN A 191 0.06 3.73 14.02
N GLU A 192 -0.29 2.46 13.92
CA GLU A 192 -1.33 2.00 12.99
C GLU A 192 -2.67 2.70 13.28
N ASN A 193 -3.43 2.95 12.24
CA ASN A 193 -4.72 3.65 12.30
C ASN A 193 -4.65 5.04 12.96
N ASN A 194 -3.53 5.75 12.77
CA ASN A 194 -3.33 7.10 13.29
C ASN A 194 -4.22 8.15 12.59
N LYS A 195 -4.12 9.41 12.99
CA LYS A 195 -4.96 10.50 12.46
C LYS A 195 -4.70 10.85 10.98
N GLU A 196 -3.55 10.48 10.40
CA GLU A 196 -3.26 10.65 8.98
C GLU A 196 -3.82 9.49 8.14
N SER A 197 -4.06 8.35 8.78
CA SER A 197 -4.60 7.17 8.10
C SER A 197 -6.11 7.29 7.84
N VAL A 198 -6.49 7.13 6.59
CA VAL A 198 -7.89 7.14 6.14
C VAL A 198 -8.43 5.74 5.92
N PHE A 199 -7.61 4.84 5.40
CA PHE A 199 -7.92 3.43 5.18
C PHE A 199 -6.65 2.61 5.16
N GLU A 200 -6.54 1.61 6.02
CA GLU A 200 -5.41 0.70 6.09
C GLU A 200 -5.84 -0.75 5.91
N LEU A 201 -5.03 -1.50 5.17
CA LEU A 201 -5.15 -2.95 5.14
C LEU A 201 -4.46 -3.51 6.38
N GLN A 202 -5.25 -4.17 7.22
CA GLN A 202 -4.73 -4.77 8.45
C GLN A 202 -4.04 -6.10 8.13
N TYR A 203 -2.78 -6.23 8.53
CA TYR A 203 -2.00 -7.45 8.44
C TYR A 203 -1.77 -8.03 9.83
N SER A 204 -1.59 -9.34 9.93
CA SER A 204 -1.28 -10.05 11.17
C SER A 204 -0.09 -10.98 10.96
N SER A 205 0.65 -11.22 12.03
CA SER A 205 1.67 -12.27 12.09
C SER A 205 1.10 -13.66 12.38
N ASP A 206 -0.21 -13.78 12.63
CA ASP A 206 -0.85 -15.03 13.06
C ASP A 206 -1.05 -16.07 11.95
N GLY A 207 -0.49 -15.86 10.79
CA GLY A 207 -0.59 -16.76 9.63
C GLY A 207 0.77 -17.28 9.18
N GLU A 208 0.85 -18.53 8.77
CA GLU A 208 2.04 -19.06 8.10
C GLU A 208 2.24 -18.35 6.76
N LEU A 209 3.39 -17.69 6.60
CA LEU A 209 3.86 -17.15 5.32
C LEU A 209 4.38 -18.31 4.46
N THR A 210 3.49 -19.06 3.83
CA THR A 210 3.90 -20.09 2.87
C THR A 210 3.81 -19.55 1.45
N TRP A 211 4.94 -19.47 0.80
CA TRP A 211 5.02 -19.17 -0.62
C TRP A 211 4.30 -20.25 -1.41
N GLY A 212 3.29 -19.86 -2.20
CA GLY A 212 2.56 -20.76 -3.07
C GLY A 212 1.51 -21.63 -2.37
N ASN A 213 1.14 -21.35 -1.15
CA ASN A 213 0.05 -22.05 -0.50
C ASN A 213 -1.31 -21.46 -0.93
N GLU A 214 -1.94 -22.07 -1.91
CA GLU A 214 -3.25 -21.67 -2.42
C GLU A 214 -4.40 -21.91 -1.42
N SER A 215 -4.15 -22.66 -0.35
CA SER A 215 -5.17 -23.09 0.62
C SER A 215 -5.12 -22.35 1.96
N GLY A 216 -4.09 -21.54 2.23
CA GLY A 216 -3.92 -20.81 3.48
C GLY A 216 -4.37 -19.35 3.39
N ILE A 217 -4.96 -18.83 4.45
CA ILE A 217 -5.19 -17.39 4.61
C ILE A 217 -3.83 -16.77 4.97
N ASN A 218 -3.18 -16.14 3.99
CA ASN A 218 -1.96 -15.39 4.26
C ASN A 218 -2.35 -14.03 4.86
N LEU A 219 -2.19 -13.88 6.15
CA LEU A 219 -2.49 -12.63 6.89
C LEU A 219 -1.28 -11.70 6.97
N GLY A 220 -0.08 -12.17 6.58
CA GLY A 220 1.17 -11.41 6.69
C GLY A 220 1.42 -10.50 5.48
N ASN A 221 2.28 -9.52 5.69
CA ASN A 221 2.78 -8.62 4.65
C ASN A 221 4.22 -8.97 4.28
N SER A 222 4.43 -9.48 3.08
CA SER A 222 5.77 -9.82 2.56
C SER A 222 6.58 -8.61 2.07
N LEU A 223 6.00 -7.42 1.99
CA LEU A 223 6.68 -6.23 1.50
C LEU A 223 7.96 -5.88 2.28
N PRO A 224 8.01 -5.98 3.63
CA PRO A 224 9.24 -5.75 4.38
C PRO A 224 10.41 -6.63 3.93
N THR A 225 10.16 -7.93 3.74
CA THR A 225 11.17 -8.86 3.23
C THR A 225 11.57 -8.52 1.79
N PHE A 226 10.61 -8.18 0.96
CA PHE A 226 10.83 -7.87 -0.45
C PHE A 226 11.71 -6.63 -0.66
N VAL A 227 11.50 -5.57 0.12
CA VAL A 227 12.24 -4.30 -0.02
C VAL A 227 13.43 -4.19 0.93
N GLY A 228 13.45 -4.97 2.01
CA GLY A 228 14.47 -4.90 3.05
C GLY A 228 15.87 -5.22 2.55
N PRO A 229 16.92 -4.68 3.21
CA PRO A 229 18.31 -4.98 2.87
C PRO A 229 18.66 -6.46 3.06
N VAL A 230 19.50 -6.99 2.19
CA VAL A 230 19.94 -8.40 2.24
C VAL A 230 20.71 -8.71 3.53
N ALA A 231 21.52 -7.77 4.00
CA ALA A 231 22.26 -7.90 5.27
C ALA A 231 21.36 -8.18 6.48
N ALA A 232 20.08 -7.88 6.35
CA ALA A 232 19.08 -8.05 7.38
C ALA A 232 18.02 -9.12 7.03
N GLY A 233 18.32 -10.01 6.11
CA GLY A 233 17.42 -11.08 5.69
C GLY A 233 16.36 -10.66 4.66
N GLY A 234 16.38 -9.41 4.20
CA GLY A 234 15.54 -8.94 3.11
C GLY A 234 16.09 -9.36 1.74
N TRP A 235 15.35 -9.00 0.68
CA TRP A 235 15.72 -9.35 -0.69
C TRP A 235 16.21 -8.17 -1.52
N ALA A 236 16.06 -6.94 -1.03
CA ALA A 236 16.44 -5.70 -1.72
C ALA A 236 15.95 -5.64 -3.18
N LYS A 237 14.73 -6.14 -3.45
CA LYS A 237 14.15 -6.20 -4.80
C LYS A 237 13.77 -4.83 -5.35
N LEU A 238 13.54 -3.85 -4.48
CA LEU A 238 13.29 -2.45 -4.86
C LEU A 238 14.33 -1.56 -4.20
N MET A 239 14.99 -0.75 -4.99
CA MET A 239 15.98 0.22 -4.52
C MET A 239 15.64 1.61 -5.04
N PRO A 240 15.96 2.68 -4.29
CA PRO A 240 15.72 4.03 -4.75
C PRO A 240 16.60 4.33 -5.97
N SER A 241 16.03 4.97 -6.98
CA SER A 241 16.81 5.46 -8.12
C SER A 241 17.67 6.65 -7.71
N SER A 242 18.77 6.88 -8.44
CA SER A 242 19.62 8.06 -8.23
C SER A 242 18.84 9.37 -8.39
N PHE A 243 17.82 9.39 -9.26
CA PHE A 243 16.92 10.52 -9.39
C PHE A 243 16.12 10.76 -8.11
N ALA A 244 15.51 9.73 -7.52
CA ALA A 244 14.74 9.86 -6.29
C ALA A 244 15.62 10.31 -5.11
N VAL A 245 16.83 9.75 -4.99
CA VAL A 245 17.80 10.20 -3.99
C VAL A 245 18.21 11.65 -4.23
N GLY A 246 18.45 12.03 -5.49
CA GLY A 246 18.81 13.39 -5.88
C GLY A 246 17.76 14.43 -5.44
N GLN A 247 16.47 14.08 -5.48
CA GLN A 247 15.42 15.00 -5.04
C GLN A 247 15.53 15.33 -3.53
N PHE A 248 15.86 14.35 -2.69
CA PHE A 248 16.08 14.60 -1.26
C PHE A 248 17.34 15.40 -0.96
N VAL A 249 18.38 15.26 -1.79
CA VAL A 249 19.69 15.92 -1.60
C VAL A 249 19.70 17.35 -2.12
N GLN A 250 18.90 17.65 -3.14
CA GLN A 250 18.83 18.96 -3.78
C GLN A 250 18.04 19.99 -2.97
N GLU A 251 17.19 19.56 -2.05
CA GLU A 251 16.42 20.48 -1.23
C GLU A 251 17.36 21.21 -0.26
N GLU A 252 17.47 22.53 -0.40
CA GLU A 252 18.23 23.36 0.51
C GLU A 252 17.58 23.37 1.90
N ARG A 253 18.37 23.06 2.91
CA ARG A 253 17.91 23.09 4.31
C ARG A 253 18.17 24.48 4.91
N PRO A 254 17.22 25.04 5.68
CA PRO A 254 17.45 26.27 6.39
C PRO A 254 18.69 26.20 7.28
N ALA A 255 19.39 27.33 7.44
CA ALA A 255 20.53 27.40 8.35
C ALA A 255 20.10 27.01 9.79
N GLY A 256 20.90 26.18 10.44
CA GLY A 256 20.59 25.63 11.76
C GLY A 256 19.66 24.41 11.78
N SER A 257 19.37 23.84 10.61
CA SER A 257 18.63 22.57 10.54
C SER A 257 19.40 21.45 11.26
N ASP A 258 18.64 20.60 11.94
CA ASP A 258 19.13 19.41 12.67
C ASP A 258 19.55 18.25 11.74
N THR A 259 19.24 18.32 10.45
CA THR A 259 19.60 17.32 9.44
C THR A 259 20.25 17.98 8.23
N LYS A 260 21.20 17.25 7.62
CA LYS A 260 21.90 17.70 6.39
C LYS A 260 21.01 17.68 5.17
N TYR A 261 20.07 16.73 5.10
CA TYR A 261 19.16 16.50 3.98
C TYR A 261 17.71 16.64 4.44
N ASP A 262 16.77 16.53 3.51
CA ASP A 262 15.34 16.47 3.82
C ASP A 262 15.06 15.40 4.89
N LYS A 263 14.31 15.74 5.94
CA LYS A 263 13.95 14.82 7.03
C LYS A 263 13.25 13.55 6.53
N ARG A 264 12.47 13.66 5.44
CA ARG A 264 11.80 12.52 4.82
C ARG A 264 12.78 11.48 4.27
N MET A 265 13.99 11.90 3.87
CA MET A 265 15.05 10.98 3.46
C MET A 265 15.44 10.02 4.59
N TYR A 266 15.58 10.54 5.80
CA TYR A 266 15.95 9.74 6.99
C TYR A 266 14.86 8.74 7.39
N ALA A 267 13.61 9.05 7.12
CA ALA A 267 12.50 8.14 7.35
C ALA A 267 12.31 7.11 6.22
N SER A 268 12.78 7.42 5.01
CA SER A 268 12.49 6.63 3.82
C SER A 268 13.63 5.73 3.37
N LEU A 269 14.89 6.10 3.66
CA LEU A 269 16.08 5.44 3.12
C LEU A 269 17.09 5.10 4.22
N PHE A 270 17.81 3.98 4.01
CA PHE A 270 19.08 3.71 4.65
C PHE A 270 20.19 4.24 3.77
N PHE A 271 21.14 4.93 4.34
CA PHE A 271 22.35 5.45 3.69
C PHE A 271 23.47 5.54 4.71
N ASN A 272 24.60 6.18 4.39
CA ASN A 272 25.75 6.24 5.28
C ASN A 272 25.35 6.58 6.74
N PRO A 273 25.62 5.67 7.72
CA PRO A 273 25.23 5.85 9.12
C PRO A 273 25.77 7.13 9.75
N GLU A 274 26.96 7.59 9.38
CA GLU A 274 27.54 8.85 9.89
C GLU A 274 26.68 10.06 9.53
N ALA A 275 26.05 10.02 8.34
CA ALA A 275 25.14 11.07 7.90
C ALA A 275 23.72 10.92 8.46
N MET A 276 23.36 9.72 8.94
CA MET A 276 22.05 9.45 9.54
C MET A 276 21.89 9.92 10.99
N GLY A 277 23.01 10.13 11.68
CA GLY A 277 23.03 10.51 13.10
C GLY A 277 22.93 9.31 14.06
N ASP A 278 23.25 9.58 15.34
CA ASP A 278 23.49 8.55 16.34
C ASP A 278 22.28 7.65 16.65
N VAL A 279 21.06 8.19 16.59
CA VAL A 279 19.84 7.44 16.89
C VAL A 279 19.66 6.28 15.90
N VAL A 280 19.75 6.56 14.61
CA VAL A 280 19.58 5.52 13.56
C VAL A 280 20.80 4.61 13.50
N LYS A 281 21.99 5.15 13.73
CA LYS A 281 23.25 4.44 13.75
C LYS A 281 23.25 3.27 14.76
N ASN A 282 22.68 3.51 15.95
CA ASN A 282 22.60 2.54 17.03
C ASN A 282 21.32 1.68 17.02
N GLU A 283 20.39 1.95 16.11
CA GLU A 283 19.14 1.22 15.99
C GLU A 283 19.43 -0.24 15.63
N LYS A 284 18.87 -1.18 16.41
CA LYS A 284 19.05 -2.61 16.18
C LYS A 284 18.10 -3.10 15.09
N TRP A 285 18.65 -3.93 14.24
CA TRP A 285 17.91 -4.49 13.13
C TRP A 285 17.01 -5.66 13.56
N TYR A 286 15.71 -5.60 13.30
CA TYR A 286 14.71 -6.62 13.63
C TYR A 286 14.74 -7.11 15.09
N GLY A 287 15.07 -6.24 16.03
CA GLY A 287 15.30 -6.71 17.42
C GLY A 287 16.56 -7.56 17.63
N GLY A 288 17.33 -7.78 16.55
CA GLY A 288 18.55 -8.57 16.59
C GLY A 288 19.72 -7.89 17.30
N SER A 289 20.86 -8.57 17.32
CA SER A 289 22.06 -8.10 18.02
C SER A 289 22.85 -7.00 17.28
N ARG A 290 22.68 -6.89 15.96
CA ARG A 290 23.47 -5.98 15.11
C ARG A 290 22.80 -4.62 14.92
N SER A 291 23.57 -3.54 15.09
CA SER A 291 23.15 -2.17 14.76
C SER A 291 23.31 -1.85 13.28
N MET A 292 22.71 -0.76 12.82
CA MET A 292 22.93 -0.24 11.46
C MET A 292 24.40 0.01 11.16
N GLU A 293 25.15 0.54 12.12
CA GLU A 293 26.59 0.75 11.97
C GLU A 293 27.36 -0.56 11.73
N GLN A 294 27.00 -1.62 12.45
CA GLN A 294 27.60 -2.94 12.30
C GLN A 294 27.22 -3.63 10.97
N LEU A 295 26.11 -3.25 10.38
CA LEU A 295 25.68 -3.74 9.06
C LEU A 295 26.28 -2.94 7.90
N TRP A 296 26.88 -1.79 8.19
CA TRP A 296 27.48 -0.93 7.20
C TRP A 296 28.96 -1.23 7.03
N ASP A 297 29.39 -1.50 5.80
CA ASP A 297 30.83 -1.64 5.49
C ASP A 297 31.40 -0.27 5.16
N GLY A 298 32.18 0.28 6.09
CA GLY A 298 32.82 1.58 5.95
C GLY A 298 33.80 1.68 4.79
N ASN A 299 34.41 0.55 4.37
CA ASN A 299 35.38 0.55 3.27
C ASN A 299 34.72 0.63 1.90
N SER A 300 33.61 -0.06 1.72
CA SER A 300 32.85 -0.04 0.46
C SER A 300 31.76 1.06 0.43
N GLY A 301 31.42 1.64 1.59
CA GLY A 301 30.31 2.56 1.74
C GLY A 301 28.96 1.91 1.46
N LYS A 302 28.81 0.61 1.73
CA LYS A 302 27.65 -0.22 1.45
C LYS A 302 27.21 -1.00 2.67
N MET A 303 25.97 -1.49 2.68
CA MET A 303 25.55 -2.46 3.70
C MET A 303 26.35 -3.77 3.54
N SER A 304 27.00 -4.19 4.64
CA SER A 304 27.72 -5.46 4.70
C SER A 304 26.76 -6.64 4.86
N GLY A 305 27.17 -7.78 4.40
CA GLY A 305 26.49 -9.05 4.56
C GLY A 305 26.57 -9.84 3.28
N GLY A 306 26.96 -11.10 3.34
CA GLY A 306 27.13 -12.00 2.21
C GLY A 306 25.96 -12.01 1.26
N ALA A 307 25.83 -10.91 0.54
CA ALA A 307 24.79 -10.74 -0.44
C ALA A 307 24.96 -11.77 -1.52
N PRO A 308 23.95 -12.54 -1.85
CA PRO A 308 23.93 -13.28 -3.10
C PRO A 308 24.32 -12.32 -4.23
N SER A 309 24.98 -12.86 -5.25
CA SER A 309 25.48 -12.08 -6.40
C SER A 309 24.46 -11.21 -7.12
N TYR A 310 23.17 -11.38 -6.82
CA TYR A 310 22.06 -10.63 -7.36
C TYR A 310 21.63 -9.39 -6.55
N SER A 311 22.10 -9.23 -5.32
CA SER A 311 21.78 -8.06 -4.48
C SER A 311 22.73 -6.88 -4.76
N GLN A 312 23.14 -6.71 -5.99
CA GLN A 312 24.18 -5.77 -6.41
C GLN A 312 23.68 -4.38 -6.80
N GLY A 313 22.70 -3.85 -6.13
CA GLY A 313 22.63 -2.41 -6.10
C GLY A 313 23.88 -1.85 -5.44
N ASP A 314 24.19 -0.58 -5.68
CA ASP A 314 25.35 0.09 -5.06
C ASP A 314 25.38 -0.04 -3.53
N GLY A 315 24.30 -0.51 -2.90
CA GLY A 315 24.19 -0.68 -1.45
C GLY A 315 24.30 0.63 -0.66
N LYS A 316 24.48 1.75 -1.37
CA LYS A 316 24.63 3.09 -0.77
C LYS A 316 23.33 3.66 -0.26
N PHE A 317 22.24 3.30 -0.92
CA PHE A 317 20.89 3.71 -0.57
C PHE A 317 19.94 2.53 -0.70
N LEU A 318 19.24 2.21 0.38
CA LEU A 318 18.27 1.12 0.44
C LEU A 318 16.96 1.66 1.01
N LEU A 319 15.85 1.01 0.71
CA LEU A 319 14.57 1.41 1.28
C LEU A 319 14.54 1.10 2.77
N LYS A 320 14.20 2.09 3.58
CA LYS A 320 13.91 1.99 5.02
C LYS A 320 12.41 1.90 5.27
N LYS A 321 11.65 2.70 4.55
CA LYS A 321 10.19 2.70 4.59
C LYS A 321 9.66 1.30 4.26
N TYR A 322 8.71 0.82 5.03
CA TYR A 322 8.15 -0.53 4.92
C TYR A 322 9.10 -1.69 5.28
N THR A 323 10.21 -1.43 5.97
CA THR A 323 11.06 -2.48 6.54
C THR A 323 10.69 -2.76 7.99
N CYS A 324 11.04 -3.94 8.49
CA CYS A 324 10.72 -4.32 9.88
C CYS A 324 11.44 -3.48 10.96
N LEU A 325 12.39 -2.62 10.62
CA LEU A 325 12.92 -1.63 11.58
C LEU A 325 11.87 -0.62 12.01
N LEU A 326 10.93 -0.33 11.12
CA LEU A 326 9.78 0.50 11.42
C LEU A 326 8.55 -0.32 11.85
N TYR A 327 8.60 -1.65 11.63
CA TYR A 327 7.59 -2.61 12.03
C TYR A 327 8.18 -3.49 13.13
N THR A 328 7.71 -3.35 14.36
CA THR A 328 8.16 -4.14 15.52
C THR A 328 7.53 -5.53 15.59
N SER A 329 6.78 -5.95 14.59
CA SER A 329 6.29 -7.33 14.50
C SER A 329 7.45 -8.27 14.20
N PRO A 330 7.64 -9.36 14.96
CA PRO A 330 8.64 -10.35 14.66
C PRO A 330 8.43 -10.92 13.26
N SER A 331 9.52 -11.04 12.49
CA SER A 331 9.50 -11.80 11.26
C SER A 331 9.09 -13.26 11.59
N PRO A 332 8.37 -13.95 10.70
CA PRO A 332 8.07 -15.38 10.90
C PRO A 332 9.30 -16.25 11.15
N ARG A 333 10.51 -15.77 10.80
CA ARG A 333 11.79 -16.44 11.11
C ARG A 333 12.24 -16.27 12.56
N ASP A 334 11.77 -15.25 13.27
CA ASP A 334 12.19 -14.97 14.65
C ASP A 334 11.45 -15.84 15.67
N VAL A 335 10.40 -16.54 15.25
CA VAL A 335 9.58 -17.43 16.09
C VAL A 335 10.14 -18.85 16.12
N GLU A 336 11.03 -19.24 15.18
CA GLU A 336 11.61 -20.59 15.13
C GLU A 336 12.88 -20.76 15.98
N GLU A 337 13.45 -19.67 16.53
CA GLU A 337 14.71 -19.72 17.33
C GLU A 337 14.50 -19.42 18.82
N SER A 338 13.26 -19.42 19.35
CA SER A 338 12.98 -19.18 20.78
C SER A 338 12.45 -20.42 21.51
#